data_d14544143c9876df1b55bc98d8455e07
#
_entry.id   d14544143c9876df1b55bc98d8455e07
#
_cell.length_a   1.000
_cell.length_b   1.000
_cell.length_c   1.000
_cell.angle_alpha   90.00
_cell.angle_beta   90.00
_cell.angle_gamma   90.00
#
_symmetry.space_group_name_H-M   'P 1'
#
loop_
_entity.id
_entity.type
_entity.pdbx_description
1 polymer ?
#
loop_
_entity_poly.entity_id
_entity_poly.type
_entity_poly.pdbx_seq_one_letter_code
_entity_poly.pdbx_strand_id
1 'polypeptide(L)'
;MRPMLNIDEARPTLLELLQRKSIFRDDFTLSSSAKSNYYIDCRLTTLDPEGAWLVGQLMHDLIRKEQAARRVNVNAVGGLTMGADPIALAVGMFSHWAKDAVPVQVFCVRKSPKAHGQTKLIEGNFKRGDGVVVIDDVVTRGESTIAAINAVEKEGGMVVFVAVLVDRQEGGRDKIEAMGHPVVALFTKKDLLGESALVQQGLHEKNLERSAVLMKNRGG
;
A
#
# COMPACT_ATOMS: atom_id res chain seq x y z
N MET A 1 14.48 26.01 -6.72
CA MET A 1 14.33 24.58 -6.42
C MET A 1 13.89 24.48 -4.95
N ARG A 2 12.72 23.90 -4.62
CA ARG A 2 12.34 23.72 -3.22
C ARG A 2 13.35 22.80 -2.57
N PRO A 3 13.87 23.10 -1.35
CA PRO A 3 14.74 22.18 -0.64
C PRO A 3 13.97 20.89 -0.34
N MET A 4 14.67 19.76 -0.35
CA MET A 4 14.09 18.50 0.08
C MET A 4 13.83 18.57 1.58
N LEU A 5 12.63 18.17 2.01
CA LEU A 5 12.33 18.03 3.43
C LEU A 5 13.17 16.88 3.99
N ASN A 6 13.63 17.02 5.23
CA ASN A 6 14.19 15.86 5.93
C ASN A 6 13.05 14.86 6.23
N ILE A 7 13.38 13.63 6.61
CA ILE A 7 12.39 12.56 6.85
C ILE A 7 11.41 12.93 7.97
N ASP A 8 11.89 13.62 9.01
CA ASP A 8 11.08 14.00 10.16
C ASP A 8 10.05 15.07 9.80
N GLU A 9 10.32 15.92 8.81
CA GLU A 9 9.40 16.90 8.25
C GLU A 9 8.50 16.31 7.16
N ALA A 10 9.07 15.46 6.30
CA ALA A 10 8.34 14.87 5.17
C ALA A 10 7.20 13.94 5.64
N ARG A 11 7.41 13.16 6.70
CA ARG A 11 6.42 12.20 7.20
C ARG A 11 5.14 12.87 7.71
N PRO A 12 5.15 13.87 8.62
CA PRO A 12 3.95 14.57 9.03
C PRO A 12 3.31 15.36 7.87
N THR A 13 4.09 15.93 6.97
CA THR A 13 3.56 16.63 5.78
C THR A 13 2.77 15.69 4.87
N LEU A 14 3.30 14.48 4.61
CA LEU A 14 2.57 13.48 3.82
C LEU A 14 1.32 12.98 4.55
N LEU A 15 1.39 12.79 5.88
CA LEU A 15 0.23 12.39 6.67
C LEU A 15 -0.91 13.41 6.57
N GLU A 16 -0.60 14.69 6.72
CA GLU A 16 -1.59 15.78 6.56
C GLU A 16 -2.19 15.80 5.15
N LEU A 17 -1.35 15.61 4.13
CA LEU A 17 -1.80 15.58 2.74
C LEU A 17 -2.75 14.38 2.49
N LEU A 18 -2.43 13.18 3.01
CA LEU A 18 -3.30 12.01 2.96
C LEU A 18 -4.63 12.26 3.66
N GLN A 19 -4.59 12.83 4.87
CA GLN A 19 -5.80 13.15 5.64
C GLN A 19 -6.72 14.11 4.90
N ARG A 20 -6.16 15.12 4.24
CA ARG A 20 -6.91 16.15 3.52
C ARG A 20 -7.45 15.68 2.18
N LYS A 21 -6.69 14.87 1.42
CA LYS A 21 -7.04 14.51 0.03
C LYS A 21 -7.62 13.12 -0.11
N SER A 22 -7.20 12.18 0.72
CA SER A 22 -7.45 10.75 0.50
C SER A 22 -8.46 10.14 1.46
N ILE A 23 -8.92 10.87 2.49
CA ILE A 23 -9.89 10.36 3.46
C ILE A 23 -11.23 11.07 3.26
N PHE A 24 -12.26 10.27 3.00
CA PHE A 24 -13.64 10.71 2.91
C PHE A 24 -14.41 10.16 4.11
N ARG A 25 -15.17 11.03 4.77
CA ARG A 25 -16.01 10.65 5.90
C ARG A 25 -17.47 10.79 5.47
N ASP A 26 -18.15 9.67 5.36
CA ASP A 26 -19.57 9.55 5.03
C ASP A 26 -20.00 8.09 5.28
N ASP A 27 -21.30 7.81 5.18
CA ASP A 27 -21.80 6.44 5.24
C ASP A 27 -21.56 5.73 3.89
N PHE A 28 -20.46 5.00 3.80
CA PHE A 28 -20.11 4.23 2.60
C PHE A 28 -20.56 2.78 2.71
N THR A 29 -21.08 2.25 1.62
CA THR A 29 -21.23 0.81 1.42
C THR A 29 -20.02 0.31 0.62
N LEU A 30 -19.16 -0.48 1.25
CA LEU A 30 -17.99 -1.05 0.59
C LEU A 30 -18.38 -2.15 -0.40
N SER A 31 -17.49 -2.49 -1.33
CA SER A 31 -17.69 -3.59 -2.29
C SER A 31 -17.98 -4.95 -1.62
N SER A 32 -17.61 -5.10 -0.36
CA SER A 32 -17.92 -6.27 0.50
C SER A 32 -19.31 -6.22 1.15
N SER A 33 -20.17 -5.24 0.81
CA SER A 33 -21.46 -4.94 1.47
C SER A 33 -21.34 -4.54 2.96
N ALA A 34 -20.13 -4.37 3.48
CA ALA A 34 -19.90 -3.84 4.83
C ALA A 34 -20.10 -2.32 4.83
N LYS A 35 -20.75 -1.79 5.87
CA LYS A 35 -20.88 -0.34 6.07
C LYS A 35 -19.58 0.19 6.68
N SER A 36 -19.10 1.31 6.17
CA SER A 36 -17.95 2.05 6.71
C SER A 36 -18.29 3.52 6.75
N ASN A 37 -17.91 4.19 7.83
CA ASN A 37 -18.07 5.64 7.99
C ASN A 37 -16.87 6.43 7.42
N TYR A 38 -15.99 5.77 6.69
CA TYR A 38 -14.88 6.38 5.97
C TYR A 38 -14.49 5.55 4.75
N TYR A 39 -13.92 6.23 3.76
CA TYR A 39 -13.30 5.64 2.59
C TYR A 39 -11.91 6.23 2.40
N ILE A 40 -10.92 5.41 2.02
CA ILE A 40 -9.55 5.86 1.76
C ILE A 40 -9.24 5.61 0.28
N ASP A 41 -8.89 6.67 -0.44
CA ASP A 41 -8.35 6.62 -1.80
C ASP A 41 -6.98 7.30 -1.85
N CYS A 42 -5.94 6.52 -1.64
CA CYS A 42 -4.57 7.04 -1.64
C CYS A 42 -4.13 7.57 -3.00
N ARG A 43 -4.81 7.20 -4.11
CA ARG A 43 -4.48 7.66 -5.47
C ARG A 43 -4.59 9.17 -5.61
N LEU A 44 -5.49 9.82 -4.87
CA LEU A 44 -5.62 11.27 -4.85
C LEU A 44 -4.39 11.99 -4.27
N THR A 45 -3.60 11.28 -3.47
CA THR A 45 -2.32 11.77 -2.96
C THR A 45 -1.15 11.23 -3.78
N THR A 46 -1.15 9.95 -4.15
CA THR A 46 -0.03 9.35 -4.88
C THR A 46 0.08 9.84 -6.33
N LEU A 47 -1.00 10.38 -6.90
CA LEU A 47 -1.05 11.03 -8.21
C LEU A 47 -0.96 12.57 -8.13
N ASP A 48 -0.91 13.14 -6.91
CA ASP A 48 -0.64 14.56 -6.72
C ASP A 48 0.87 14.83 -6.82
N PRO A 49 1.33 15.90 -7.49
CA PRO A 49 2.77 16.14 -7.66
C PRO A 49 3.55 16.26 -6.36
N GLU A 50 2.99 16.92 -5.33
CA GLU A 50 3.62 17.04 -4.01
C GLU A 50 3.56 15.71 -3.26
N GLY A 51 2.40 15.04 -3.30
CA GLY A 51 2.18 13.74 -2.71
C GLY A 51 3.09 12.67 -3.30
N ALA A 52 3.20 12.60 -4.64
CA ALA A 52 4.08 11.67 -5.32
C ALA A 52 5.56 11.85 -4.92
N TRP A 53 6.01 13.11 -4.79
CA TRP A 53 7.36 13.41 -4.35
C TRP A 53 7.63 12.91 -2.92
N LEU A 54 6.74 13.25 -1.99
CA LEU A 54 6.85 12.84 -0.58
C LEU A 54 6.75 11.32 -0.41
N VAL A 55 5.85 10.67 -1.15
CA VAL A 55 5.72 9.21 -1.18
C VAL A 55 6.99 8.57 -1.71
N GLY A 56 7.55 9.08 -2.82
CA GLY A 56 8.82 8.59 -3.37
C GLY A 56 9.95 8.66 -2.37
N GLN A 57 10.10 9.79 -1.68
CA GLN A 57 11.11 10.00 -0.66
C GLN A 57 10.97 9.03 0.52
N LEU A 58 9.78 8.98 1.12
CA LEU A 58 9.54 8.23 2.35
C LEU A 58 9.49 6.71 2.12
N MET A 59 8.90 6.27 1.02
CA MET A 59 8.88 4.85 0.66
C MET A 59 10.28 4.36 0.27
N HIS A 60 11.07 5.18 -0.44
CA HIS A 60 12.45 4.85 -0.74
C HIS A 60 13.27 4.70 0.56
N ASP A 61 13.18 5.65 1.49
CA ASP A 61 13.87 5.57 2.80
C ASP A 61 13.45 4.32 3.58
N LEU A 62 12.15 4.04 3.66
CA LEU A 62 11.62 2.83 4.29
C LEU A 62 12.21 1.56 3.66
N ILE A 63 12.19 1.47 2.34
CA ILE A 63 12.72 0.31 1.60
C ILE A 63 14.21 0.13 1.85
N ARG A 64 15.01 1.21 1.84
CA ARG A 64 16.47 1.13 2.08
C ARG A 64 16.80 0.74 3.52
N LYS A 65 16.05 1.21 4.50
CA LYS A 65 16.17 0.81 5.91
C LYS A 65 15.87 -0.68 6.10
N GLU A 66 14.78 -1.16 5.51
CA GLU A 66 14.39 -2.58 5.58
C GLU A 66 15.36 -3.49 4.82
N GLN A 67 15.83 -3.05 3.66
CA GLN A 67 16.88 -3.74 2.90
C GLN A 67 18.14 -3.95 3.76
N ALA A 68 18.60 -2.89 4.43
CA ALA A 68 19.80 -2.96 5.29
C ALA A 68 19.55 -3.85 6.53
N ALA A 69 18.43 -3.68 7.21
CA ALA A 69 18.08 -4.44 8.40
C ALA A 69 17.95 -5.95 8.13
N ARG A 70 17.36 -6.30 6.99
CA ARG A 70 17.16 -7.70 6.56
C ARG A 70 18.34 -8.30 5.83
N ARG A 71 19.31 -7.48 5.43
CA ARG A 71 20.49 -7.89 4.63
C ARG A 71 20.08 -8.56 3.30
N VAL A 72 19.09 -8.01 2.64
CA VAL A 72 18.57 -8.48 1.35
C VAL A 72 18.94 -7.51 0.22
N ASN A 73 18.96 -7.98 -1.02
CA ASN A 73 19.09 -7.13 -2.19
C ASN A 73 17.73 -6.76 -2.75
N VAL A 74 17.51 -5.47 -3.00
CA VAL A 74 16.32 -4.95 -3.68
C VAL A 74 16.74 -4.45 -5.06
N ASN A 75 16.34 -5.18 -6.10
CA ASN A 75 16.62 -4.87 -7.50
C ASN A 75 15.45 -4.10 -8.13
N ALA A 76 14.21 -4.46 -7.78
CA ALA A 76 13.02 -3.88 -8.37
C ALA A 76 11.90 -3.68 -7.35
N VAL A 77 11.03 -2.71 -7.65
CA VAL A 77 9.80 -2.43 -6.91
C VAL A 77 8.61 -2.36 -7.86
N GLY A 78 7.46 -2.82 -7.42
CA GLY A 78 6.23 -2.77 -8.20
C GLY A 78 5.09 -3.50 -7.51
N GLY A 79 3.91 -3.53 -8.14
CA GLY A 79 2.74 -4.17 -7.58
C GLY A 79 1.57 -4.16 -8.53
N LEU A 80 0.38 -4.47 -8.03
CA LEU A 80 -0.81 -4.57 -8.87
C LEU A 80 -1.27 -3.18 -9.34
N THR A 81 -1.48 -3.06 -10.65
CA THR A 81 -2.04 -1.83 -11.23
C THR A 81 -3.46 -1.57 -10.72
N MET A 82 -3.85 -0.34 -10.40
CA MET A 82 -3.23 0.96 -10.58
C MET A 82 -2.67 1.53 -9.25
N GLY A 83 -2.98 0.97 -8.08
CA GLY A 83 -2.62 1.53 -6.78
C GLY A 83 -1.10 1.60 -6.57
N ALA A 84 -0.39 0.55 -6.97
CA ALA A 84 1.07 0.47 -6.82
C ALA A 84 1.86 1.33 -7.81
N ASP A 85 1.35 1.56 -9.02
CA ASP A 85 2.12 2.14 -10.12
C ASP A 85 2.71 3.52 -9.80
N PRO A 86 1.91 4.52 -9.30
CA PRO A 86 2.46 5.84 -9.01
C PRO A 86 3.50 5.79 -7.89
N ILE A 87 3.33 4.91 -6.90
CA ILE A 87 4.26 4.75 -5.77
C ILE A 87 5.58 4.14 -6.27
N ALA A 88 5.51 3.05 -7.04
CA ALA A 88 6.68 2.38 -7.58
C ALA A 88 7.50 3.31 -8.48
N LEU A 89 6.81 4.08 -9.35
CA LEU A 89 7.47 5.07 -10.20
C LEU A 89 8.14 6.16 -9.36
N ALA A 90 7.45 6.70 -8.36
CA ALA A 90 8.00 7.71 -7.46
C ALA A 90 9.25 7.21 -6.71
N VAL A 91 9.22 5.96 -6.20
CA VAL A 91 10.38 5.31 -5.56
C VAL A 91 11.55 5.17 -6.53
N GLY A 92 11.32 4.68 -7.76
CA GLY A 92 12.36 4.53 -8.77
C GLY A 92 12.98 5.86 -9.18
N MET A 93 12.16 6.90 -9.38
CA MET A 93 12.63 8.26 -9.67
C MET A 93 13.45 8.83 -8.51
N PHE A 94 12.97 8.64 -7.28
CA PHE A 94 13.68 9.13 -6.09
C PHE A 94 15.00 8.39 -5.89
N SER A 95 15.05 7.07 -6.09
CA SER A 95 16.28 6.25 -6.07
C SER A 95 17.35 6.77 -7.06
N HIS A 96 16.93 7.11 -8.28
CA HIS A 96 17.83 7.70 -9.27
C HIS A 96 18.30 9.11 -8.84
N TRP A 97 17.37 9.95 -8.34
CA TRP A 97 17.70 11.28 -7.86
C TRP A 97 18.65 11.26 -6.64
N ALA A 98 18.44 10.33 -5.70
CA ALA A 98 19.29 10.12 -4.52
C ALA A 98 20.67 9.55 -4.87
N LYS A 99 20.92 9.24 -6.14
CA LYS A 99 22.17 8.65 -6.64
C LYS A 99 22.52 7.33 -5.95
N ASP A 100 21.54 6.49 -5.75
CA ASP A 100 21.80 5.12 -5.32
C ASP A 100 22.83 4.46 -6.26
N ALA A 101 23.76 3.70 -5.71
CA ALA A 101 24.80 3.02 -6.50
C ALA A 101 24.19 2.10 -7.57
N VAL A 102 23.04 1.47 -7.22
CA VAL A 102 22.20 0.74 -8.15
C VAL A 102 20.77 1.26 -7.97
N PRO A 103 20.26 2.10 -8.89
CA PRO A 103 18.89 2.58 -8.83
C PRO A 103 17.88 1.43 -8.93
N VAL A 104 16.83 1.52 -8.12
CA VAL A 104 15.75 0.52 -8.09
C VAL A 104 14.99 0.54 -9.39
N GLN A 105 14.83 -0.62 -10.02
CA GLN A 105 14.01 -0.78 -11.23
C GLN A 105 12.52 -0.80 -10.89
N VAL A 106 11.68 -0.47 -11.88
CA VAL A 106 10.22 -0.39 -11.68
C VAL A 106 9.52 -1.37 -12.60
N PHE A 107 8.50 -2.03 -12.06
CA PHE A 107 7.59 -2.89 -12.82
C PHE A 107 6.14 -2.70 -12.37
N CYS A 108 5.20 -3.12 -13.22
CA CYS A 108 3.78 -3.14 -12.93
C CYS A 108 3.21 -4.55 -13.12
N VAL A 109 2.29 -4.97 -12.26
CA VAL A 109 1.55 -6.23 -12.39
C VAL A 109 0.15 -5.92 -12.90
N ARG A 110 -0.22 -6.49 -14.03
CA ARG A 110 -1.54 -6.33 -14.65
C ARG A 110 -2.59 -7.18 -13.94
N LYS A 111 -3.83 -6.70 -13.88
CA LYS A 111 -4.98 -7.47 -13.35
C LYS A 111 -5.33 -8.67 -14.23
N SER A 112 -5.05 -8.58 -15.55
CA SER A 112 -5.30 -9.64 -16.52
C SER A 112 -4.20 -9.66 -17.58
N PRO A 113 -3.91 -10.84 -18.16
CA PRO A 113 -2.98 -10.95 -19.30
C PRO A 113 -3.46 -10.14 -20.52
N LYS A 114 -2.54 -9.77 -21.42
CA LYS A 114 -2.91 -9.17 -22.71
C LYS A 114 -3.71 -10.16 -23.56
N ALA A 115 -4.74 -9.65 -24.23
CA ALA A 115 -5.55 -10.46 -25.15
C ALA A 115 -4.75 -10.91 -26.41
N HIS A 116 -3.69 -10.14 -26.77
CA HIS A 116 -2.85 -10.41 -27.95
C HIS A 116 -1.37 -10.18 -27.60
N GLY A 117 -0.48 -11.02 -28.16
CA GLY A 117 0.97 -10.95 -27.94
C GLY A 117 1.46 -11.81 -26.77
N GLN A 118 2.57 -11.42 -26.14
CA GLN A 118 3.07 -12.15 -24.97
C GLN A 118 2.09 -12.00 -23.80
N THR A 119 1.64 -13.14 -23.25
CA THR A 119 0.67 -13.23 -22.14
C THR A 119 1.27 -12.87 -20.77
N LYS A 120 2.32 -12.03 -20.74
CA LYS A 120 2.99 -11.63 -19.50
C LYS A 120 2.08 -10.75 -18.65
N LEU A 121 2.05 -11.05 -17.35
CA LEU A 121 1.38 -10.23 -16.36
C LEU A 121 2.25 -9.05 -15.88
N ILE A 122 3.58 -9.17 -15.98
CA ILE A 122 4.52 -8.16 -15.52
C ILE A 122 5.04 -7.33 -16.70
N GLU A 123 4.96 -6.02 -16.55
CA GLU A 123 5.49 -5.02 -17.49
C GLU A 123 6.59 -4.21 -16.81
N GLY A 124 7.53 -3.67 -17.57
CA GLY A 124 8.63 -2.86 -17.06
C GLY A 124 9.96 -3.61 -16.99
N ASN A 125 10.81 -3.23 -16.04
CA ASN A 125 12.21 -3.66 -15.98
C ASN A 125 12.47 -4.83 -15.02
N PHE A 126 11.44 -5.62 -14.72
CA PHE A 126 11.56 -6.84 -13.92
C PHE A 126 12.36 -7.90 -14.65
N LYS A 127 13.23 -8.60 -13.92
CA LYS A 127 14.01 -9.73 -14.41
C LYS A 127 13.86 -10.93 -13.49
N ARG A 128 13.85 -12.13 -14.09
CA ARG A 128 13.93 -13.37 -13.32
C ARG A 128 15.13 -13.39 -12.40
N GLY A 129 14.94 -13.74 -11.14
CA GLY A 129 15.98 -13.74 -10.11
C GLY A 129 16.13 -12.42 -9.36
N ASP A 130 15.41 -11.36 -9.74
CA ASP A 130 15.45 -10.10 -8.99
C ASP A 130 14.89 -10.29 -7.56
N GLY A 131 15.56 -9.68 -6.59
CA GLY A 131 14.99 -9.40 -5.28
C GLY A 131 13.99 -8.24 -5.39
N VAL A 132 12.75 -8.51 -5.05
CA VAL A 132 11.62 -7.61 -5.33
C VAL A 132 10.95 -7.14 -4.04
N VAL A 133 10.63 -5.86 -3.97
CA VAL A 133 9.66 -5.33 -3.01
C VAL A 133 8.32 -5.15 -3.71
N VAL A 134 7.31 -5.88 -3.24
CA VAL A 134 5.93 -5.66 -3.70
C VAL A 134 5.36 -4.45 -2.99
N ILE A 135 4.84 -3.50 -3.77
CA ILE A 135 4.24 -2.26 -3.28
C ILE A 135 2.71 -2.34 -3.41
N ASP A 136 2.00 -1.77 -2.43
CA ASP A 136 0.58 -1.46 -2.54
C ASP A 136 0.28 -0.09 -1.90
N ASP A 137 -0.77 0.58 -2.36
CA ASP A 137 -1.19 1.85 -1.77
C ASP A 137 -1.96 1.62 -0.45
N VAL A 138 -2.87 0.67 -0.42
CA VAL A 138 -3.68 0.34 0.77
C VAL A 138 -3.86 -1.17 0.91
N VAL A 139 -3.37 -1.74 2.00
CA VAL A 139 -3.68 -3.12 2.36
C VAL A 139 -4.91 -3.17 3.28
N THR A 140 -5.97 -3.83 2.78
CA THR A 140 -7.20 -4.11 3.52
C THR A 140 -7.26 -5.60 3.87
N ARG A 141 -7.68 -6.44 2.91
CA ARG A 141 -7.73 -7.90 3.02
C ARG A 141 -6.56 -8.59 2.31
N GLY A 142 -5.74 -7.83 1.59
CA GLY A 142 -4.51 -8.27 0.97
C GLY A 142 -4.65 -8.95 -0.40
N GLU A 143 -5.85 -9.06 -0.99
CA GLU A 143 -6.05 -9.79 -2.25
C GLU A 143 -5.19 -9.21 -3.41
N SER A 144 -5.13 -7.89 -3.55
CA SER A 144 -4.32 -7.20 -4.57
C SER A 144 -2.84 -7.49 -4.41
N THR A 145 -2.36 -7.34 -3.19
CA THR A 145 -0.96 -7.56 -2.83
C THR A 145 -0.56 -9.03 -3.04
N ILE A 146 -1.40 -9.98 -2.61
CA ILE A 146 -1.18 -11.42 -2.80
C ILE A 146 -1.16 -11.77 -4.30
N ALA A 147 -2.05 -11.18 -5.10
CA ALA A 147 -2.04 -11.37 -6.56
C ALA A 147 -0.72 -10.89 -7.19
N ALA A 148 -0.17 -9.76 -6.73
CA ALA A 148 1.11 -9.26 -7.18
C ALA A 148 2.29 -10.17 -6.75
N ILE A 149 2.30 -10.65 -5.52
CA ILE A 149 3.28 -11.62 -5.00
C ILE A 149 3.30 -12.87 -5.89
N ASN A 150 2.13 -13.50 -6.09
CA ASN A 150 2.01 -14.70 -6.91
C ASN A 150 2.49 -14.50 -8.36
N ALA A 151 2.21 -13.32 -8.94
CA ALA A 151 2.67 -12.99 -10.29
C ALA A 151 4.20 -12.88 -10.36
N VAL A 152 4.83 -12.20 -9.39
CA VAL A 152 6.29 -12.05 -9.29
C VAL A 152 6.96 -13.41 -9.13
N GLU A 153 6.49 -14.25 -8.21
CA GLU A 153 7.06 -15.57 -7.94
C GLU A 153 6.89 -16.52 -9.13
N LYS A 154 5.74 -16.49 -9.78
CA LYS A 154 5.48 -17.27 -11.00
C LYS A 154 6.47 -16.93 -12.13
N GLU A 155 6.85 -15.67 -12.26
CA GLU A 155 7.85 -15.21 -13.24
C GLU A 155 9.29 -15.39 -12.75
N GLY A 156 9.48 -15.93 -11.53
CA GLY A 156 10.79 -16.30 -10.95
C GLY A 156 11.51 -15.15 -10.25
N GLY A 157 10.81 -14.13 -9.81
CA GLY A 157 11.32 -13.13 -8.86
C GLY A 157 11.26 -13.64 -7.41
N MET A 158 12.03 -13.02 -6.54
CA MET A 158 12.06 -13.30 -5.11
C MET A 158 11.44 -12.13 -4.34
N VAL A 159 10.24 -12.30 -3.80
CA VAL A 159 9.63 -11.25 -2.97
C VAL A 159 10.35 -11.21 -1.62
N VAL A 160 11.16 -10.17 -1.38
CA VAL A 160 11.97 -10.04 -0.17
C VAL A 160 11.18 -9.44 1.00
N PHE A 161 10.23 -8.57 0.71
CA PHE A 161 9.21 -8.06 1.64
C PHE A 161 8.15 -7.28 0.85
N VAL A 162 7.08 -6.89 1.55
CA VAL A 162 6.02 -6.03 1.03
C VAL A 162 6.09 -4.67 1.71
N ALA A 163 6.00 -3.58 0.93
CA ALA A 163 5.98 -2.23 1.45
C ALA A 163 4.67 -1.53 1.06
N VAL A 164 3.89 -1.09 2.04
CA VAL A 164 2.59 -0.46 1.79
C VAL A 164 2.55 0.97 2.29
N LEU A 165 1.84 1.84 1.57
CA LEU A 165 1.67 3.21 2.03
C LEU A 165 0.78 3.25 3.27
N VAL A 166 -0.35 2.51 3.25
CA VAL A 166 -1.31 2.45 4.37
C VAL A 166 -1.72 1.02 4.68
N ASP A 167 -1.51 0.60 5.92
CA ASP A 167 -2.11 -0.63 6.46
C ASP A 167 -3.41 -0.30 7.18
N ARG A 168 -4.54 -0.79 6.66
CA ARG A 168 -5.86 -0.62 7.29
C ARG A 168 -6.11 -1.50 8.50
N GLN A 169 -5.19 -2.41 8.80
CA GLN A 169 -5.27 -3.31 9.95
C GLN A 169 -6.57 -4.16 9.93
N GLU A 170 -6.96 -4.63 8.75
CA GLU A 170 -8.17 -5.45 8.52
C GLU A 170 -7.82 -6.91 8.12
N GLY A 171 -6.67 -7.41 8.62
CA GLY A 171 -6.23 -8.80 8.48
C GLY A 171 -5.48 -9.13 7.19
N GLY A 172 -5.30 -8.16 6.27
CA GLY A 172 -4.54 -8.38 5.04
C GLY A 172 -3.05 -8.58 5.29
N ARG A 173 -2.49 -7.82 6.22
CA ARG A 173 -1.11 -7.97 6.68
C ARG A 173 -0.84 -9.39 7.19
N ASP A 174 -1.68 -9.88 8.10
CA ASP A 174 -1.50 -11.19 8.72
C ASP A 174 -1.52 -12.32 7.68
N LYS A 175 -2.38 -12.22 6.67
CA LYS A 175 -2.44 -13.19 5.57
C LYS A 175 -1.16 -13.19 4.73
N ILE A 176 -0.61 -12.02 4.42
CA ILE A 176 0.61 -11.88 3.63
C ILE A 176 1.81 -12.41 4.44
N GLU A 177 1.89 -12.07 5.73
CA GLU A 177 2.94 -12.56 6.63
C GLU A 177 2.85 -14.08 6.85
N ALA A 178 1.65 -14.65 6.90
CA ALA A 178 1.44 -16.11 6.96
C ALA A 178 1.93 -16.84 5.69
N MET A 179 2.05 -16.15 4.55
CA MET A 179 2.67 -16.70 3.34
C MET A 179 4.21 -16.62 3.37
N GLY A 180 4.79 -16.04 4.41
CA GLY A 180 6.24 -15.90 4.56
C GLY A 180 6.79 -14.55 4.05
N HIS A 181 5.93 -13.59 3.71
CA HIS A 181 6.35 -12.28 3.20
C HIS A 181 6.18 -11.21 4.28
N PRO A 182 7.27 -10.69 4.88
CA PRO A 182 7.17 -9.60 5.84
C PRO A 182 6.51 -8.36 5.25
N VAL A 183 5.66 -7.68 6.02
CA VAL A 183 4.97 -6.45 5.60
C VAL A 183 5.44 -5.27 6.43
N VAL A 184 5.82 -4.19 5.75
CA VAL A 184 6.13 -2.91 6.37
C VAL A 184 5.18 -1.84 5.83
N ALA A 185 4.70 -0.97 6.72
CA ALA A 185 3.78 0.10 6.34
C ALA A 185 4.36 1.46 6.72
N LEU A 186 4.18 2.45 5.85
CA LEU A 186 4.54 3.82 6.16
C LEU A 186 3.56 4.42 7.16
N PHE A 187 2.27 4.16 6.98
CA PHE A 187 1.20 4.58 7.88
C PHE A 187 0.24 3.43 8.18
N THR A 188 -0.45 3.57 9.30
CA THR A 188 -1.58 2.70 9.68
C THR A 188 -2.89 3.47 9.59
N LYS A 189 -4.02 2.77 9.61
CA LYS A 189 -5.35 3.36 9.78
C LYS A 189 -5.41 4.29 11.00
N LYS A 190 -4.75 3.91 12.10
CA LYS A 190 -4.71 4.70 13.33
C LYS A 190 -4.01 6.05 13.11
N ASP A 191 -2.91 6.09 12.37
CA ASP A 191 -2.21 7.32 12.02
C ASP A 191 -3.12 8.27 11.21
N LEU A 192 -3.87 7.72 10.25
CA LEU A 192 -4.71 8.52 9.36
C LEU A 192 -5.98 9.07 10.04
N LEU A 193 -6.65 8.27 10.85
CA LEU A 193 -7.95 8.63 11.43
C LEU A 193 -7.84 9.29 12.79
N GLY A 194 -6.73 9.07 13.51
CA GLY A 194 -6.53 9.48 14.90
C GLY A 194 -7.28 8.57 15.89
N GLU A 195 -6.88 8.59 17.16
CA GLU A 195 -7.45 7.71 18.18
C GLU A 195 -8.94 7.99 18.47
N SER A 196 -9.34 9.26 18.49
CA SER A 196 -10.74 9.66 18.76
C SER A 196 -11.73 9.13 17.72
N ALA A 197 -11.34 9.10 16.44
CA ALA A 197 -12.19 8.59 15.38
C ALA A 197 -12.35 7.05 15.44
N LEU A 198 -11.32 6.34 15.90
CA LEU A 198 -11.36 4.89 16.09
C LEU A 198 -12.26 4.48 17.25
N VAL A 199 -12.28 5.27 18.35
CA VAL A 199 -13.19 5.05 19.48
C VAL A 199 -14.64 5.22 19.05
N GLN A 200 -14.96 6.25 18.27
CA GLN A 200 -16.31 6.46 17.74
C GLN A 200 -16.75 5.33 16.81
N GLN A 201 -15.84 4.82 15.95
CA GLN A 201 -16.12 3.69 15.08
C GLN A 201 -16.39 2.41 15.88
N GLY A 202 -15.56 2.09 16.86
CA GLY A 202 -15.76 0.90 17.72
C GLY A 202 -17.08 0.96 18.51
N LEU A 203 -17.54 2.15 18.93
CA LEU A 203 -18.85 2.34 19.54
C LEU A 203 -19.99 2.13 18.54
N HIS A 204 -19.83 2.60 17.30
CA HIS A 204 -20.83 2.43 16.23
C HIS A 204 -20.97 0.95 15.83
N GLU A 205 -19.88 0.24 15.63
CA GLU A 205 -19.87 -1.20 15.33
C GLU A 205 -20.55 -2.02 16.44
N LYS A 206 -20.20 -1.77 17.72
CA LYS A 206 -20.85 -2.43 18.87
C LYS A 206 -22.35 -2.13 18.96
N ASN A 207 -22.79 -0.92 18.61
CA ASN A 207 -24.20 -0.56 18.59
C ASN A 207 -24.96 -1.26 17.46
N LEU A 208 -24.35 -1.42 16.28
CA LEU A 208 -24.92 -2.18 15.17
C LEU A 208 -25.05 -3.66 15.51
N GLU A 209 -24.04 -4.27 16.11
CA GLU A 209 -24.10 -5.67 16.58
C GLU A 209 -25.20 -5.88 17.63
N ARG A 210 -25.30 -4.98 18.61
CA ARG A 210 -26.39 -5.02 19.62
C ARG A 210 -27.75 -4.89 18.99
N SER A 211 -27.92 -4.01 18.01
CA SER A 211 -29.19 -3.84 17.29
C SER A 211 -29.55 -5.08 16.47
N ALA A 212 -28.59 -5.70 15.81
CA ALA A 212 -28.79 -6.94 15.05
C ALA A 212 -29.20 -8.12 15.95
N VAL A 213 -28.60 -8.25 17.14
CA VAL A 213 -28.96 -9.26 18.14
C VAL A 213 -30.38 -9.03 18.67
N LEU A 214 -30.74 -7.77 18.94
CA LEU A 214 -32.11 -7.43 19.43
C LEU A 214 -33.19 -7.68 18.37
N MET A 215 -32.88 -7.48 17.09
CA MET A 215 -33.82 -7.81 16.00
C MET A 215 -34.02 -9.31 15.80
N LYS A 216 -32.96 -10.11 15.93
CA LYS A 216 -33.05 -11.57 15.89
C LYS A 216 -33.90 -12.15 17.03
N ASN A 217 -33.85 -11.54 18.21
CA ASN A 217 -34.62 -12.01 19.39
C ASN A 217 -36.08 -11.53 19.43
N ARG A 218 -36.50 -10.63 18.51
CA ARG A 218 -37.91 -10.17 18.39
C ARG A 218 -38.68 -10.84 17.27
N GLY A 219 -38.07 -11.73 16.50
CA GLY A 219 -38.66 -12.46 15.37
C GLY A 219 -38.92 -13.96 15.64
N GLY A 220 -38.97 -14.36 16.94
CA GLY A 220 -39.33 -15.70 17.38
C GLY A 220 -40.65 -15.74 18.12
#